data_bb312ad34711126f3e6c93379367fc67
#
_entry.id   bb312ad34711126f3e6c93379367fc67
#
_cell.length_a   1.000
_cell.length_b   1.000
_cell.length_c   1.000
_cell.angle_alpha   90.00
_cell.angle_beta   90.00
_cell.angle_gamma   90.00
#
_symmetry.space_group_name_H-M   'P 1'
#
loop_
_entity.id
_entity.type
_entity.pdbx_description
1 polymer ?
#
loop_
_entity_poly.entity_id
_entity_poly.type
_entity_poly.pdbx_seq_one_letter_code
_entity_poly.pdbx_strand_id
1 'polypeptide(L)'
;ASDVYKRQEVRLGKALFKKYPEVMKYTKQLFVQKISYFVQYQTAPFLIYSFVNLQIVAFYGNYTIITDKLAQFVNSFLESSQASIGNLIAEGNRTKILQLFWELLNMRYFVGGVFSFSIFILLEPFISIWLGHEYILPEIVLYLVVLNVFISYTRGGVMQFLFGYGMFSDIWAPLAEIVINLSVAIACGAKWGLPGIL
;
A
#
# COMPACT_ATOMS: atom_id res chain seq x y z
N ALA A 1 -5.51 30.13 26.18
CA ALA A 1 -5.41 29.10 25.11
C ALA A 1 -4.85 29.65 23.79
N SER A 2 -4.61 30.95 23.66
CA SER A 2 -4.20 31.58 22.39
C SER A 2 -2.68 31.73 22.20
N ASP A 3 -1.86 31.38 23.19
CA ASP A 3 -0.40 31.58 23.17
C ASP A 3 0.43 30.33 22.79
N VAL A 4 -0.20 29.20 22.56
CA VAL A 4 0.48 27.95 22.18
C VAL A 4 0.91 27.94 20.70
N TYR A 5 0.33 28.82 19.88
CA TYR A 5 0.69 29.00 18.47
C TYR A 5 1.62 30.19 18.22
N LYS A 6 2.39 30.61 19.23
CA LYS A 6 3.46 31.58 18.96
C LYS A 6 4.45 30.98 17.98
N ARG A 7 4.38 31.51 16.75
CA ARG A 7 5.36 31.49 15.67
C ARG A 7 6.56 30.59 15.95
N GLN A 8 6.49 29.35 15.50
CA GLN A 8 7.69 28.56 15.31
C GLN A 8 8.60 29.38 14.38
N GLU A 9 9.59 29.99 14.94
CA GLU A 9 10.55 30.78 14.16
C GLU A 9 11.20 29.83 13.16
N VAL A 10 11.05 30.09 11.87
CA VAL A 10 11.66 29.33 10.78
C VAL A 10 13.18 29.16 10.98
N ARG A 11 13.81 30.10 11.69
CA ARG A 11 15.22 30.03 12.13
C ARG A 11 15.48 28.89 13.11
N LEU A 12 14.57 28.63 14.05
CA LEU A 12 14.65 27.48 14.97
C LEU A 12 14.56 26.15 14.21
N GLY A 13 13.72 26.05 13.19
CA GLY A 13 13.63 24.87 12.35
C GLY A 13 14.95 24.53 11.65
N LYS A 14 15.61 25.50 11.04
CA LYS A 14 16.93 25.29 10.40
C LYS A 14 18.01 24.87 11.40
N ALA A 15 18.02 25.45 12.61
CA ALA A 15 18.97 25.07 13.65
C ALA A 15 18.72 23.64 14.17
N LEU A 16 17.46 23.24 14.31
CA LEU A 16 17.07 21.88 14.71
C LEU A 16 17.47 20.84 13.66
N PHE A 17 17.26 21.10 12.37
CA PHE A 17 17.71 20.21 11.30
C PHE A 17 19.24 20.06 11.26
N LYS A 18 20.00 21.12 11.60
CA LYS A 18 21.45 21.02 11.71
C LYS A 18 21.88 20.22 12.95
N LYS A 19 21.11 20.30 14.04
CA LYS A 19 21.36 19.56 15.29
C LYS A 19 21.00 18.07 15.17
N TYR A 20 19.97 17.74 14.36
CA TYR A 20 19.48 16.39 14.17
C TYR A 20 19.46 16.01 12.68
N PRO A 21 20.62 15.77 12.06
CA PRO A 21 20.72 15.47 10.61
C PRO A 21 20.00 14.17 10.21
N GLU A 22 19.83 13.25 11.16
CA GLU A 22 19.13 11.98 10.96
C GLU A 22 17.66 12.19 10.59
N VAL A 23 17.00 13.18 11.18
CA VAL A 23 15.59 13.50 10.85
C VAL A 23 15.45 13.85 9.38
N MET A 24 16.36 14.65 8.84
CA MET A 24 16.36 15.00 7.42
C MET A 24 16.65 13.78 6.54
N LYS A 25 17.55 12.90 6.97
CA LYS A 25 17.87 11.67 6.27
C LYS A 25 16.62 10.76 6.17
N TYR A 26 15.96 10.49 7.30
CA TYR A 26 14.75 9.67 7.34
C TYR A 26 13.59 10.31 6.56
N THR A 27 13.42 11.62 6.65
CA THR A 27 12.41 12.35 5.87
C THR A 27 12.61 12.16 4.36
N LYS A 28 13.86 12.27 3.88
CA LYS A 28 14.18 12.01 2.46
C LYS A 28 13.90 10.57 2.05
N GLN A 29 14.25 9.61 2.90
CA GLN A 29 14.00 8.19 2.64
C GLN A 29 12.50 7.88 2.54
N LEU A 30 11.70 8.37 3.50
CA LEU A 30 10.25 8.26 3.48
C LEU A 30 9.63 8.96 2.26
N PHE A 31 10.17 10.10 1.86
CA PHE A 31 9.70 10.82 0.67
C PHE A 31 9.91 9.99 -0.60
N VAL A 32 11.09 9.40 -0.78
CA VAL A 32 11.37 8.50 -1.91
C VAL A 32 10.42 7.30 -1.90
N GLN A 33 10.21 6.67 -0.74
CA GLN A 33 9.26 5.56 -0.63
C GLN A 33 7.83 5.98 -1.01
N LYS A 34 7.37 7.14 -0.51
CA LYS A 34 6.02 7.64 -0.84
C LYS A 34 5.86 7.97 -2.32
N ILE A 35 6.87 8.55 -2.95
CA ILE A 35 6.85 8.76 -4.40
C ILE A 35 6.82 7.41 -5.13
N SER A 36 7.61 6.44 -4.70
CA SER A 36 7.63 5.12 -5.30
C SER A 36 6.26 4.45 -5.28
N TYR A 37 5.59 4.47 -4.13
CA TYR A 37 4.21 3.96 -4.02
C TYR A 37 3.23 4.73 -4.90
N PHE A 38 3.34 6.06 -4.95
CA PHE A 38 2.49 6.88 -5.81
C PHE A 38 2.67 6.53 -7.29
N VAL A 39 3.90 6.40 -7.76
CA VAL A 39 4.21 6.02 -9.14
C VAL A 39 3.64 4.63 -9.45
N GLN A 40 3.86 3.64 -8.59
CA GLN A 40 3.32 2.28 -8.79
C GLN A 40 1.79 2.30 -8.87
N TYR A 41 1.13 3.02 -7.96
CA TYR A 41 -0.33 3.11 -7.94
C TYR A 41 -0.91 3.77 -9.19
N GLN A 42 -0.27 4.81 -9.71
CA GLN A 42 -0.74 5.53 -10.91
C GLN A 42 -0.32 4.88 -12.23
N THR A 43 0.62 3.95 -12.19
CA THR A 43 1.14 3.31 -13.41
C THR A 43 0.08 2.45 -14.09
N ALA A 44 -0.69 1.66 -13.35
CA ALA A 44 -1.70 0.77 -13.94
C ALA A 44 -2.77 1.53 -14.73
N PRO A 45 -3.46 2.56 -14.19
CA PRO A 45 -4.42 3.35 -14.97
C PRO A 45 -3.83 3.99 -16.24
N PHE A 46 -2.59 4.49 -16.15
CA PHE A 46 -1.90 5.10 -17.28
C PHE A 46 -1.60 4.08 -18.39
N LEU A 47 -1.12 2.90 -18.02
CA LEU A 47 -0.85 1.82 -18.97
C LEU A 47 -2.13 1.26 -19.58
N ILE A 48 -3.20 1.10 -18.80
CA ILE A 48 -4.50 0.67 -19.30
C ILE A 48 -5.03 1.67 -20.34
N TYR A 49 -4.90 2.97 -20.07
CA TYR A 49 -5.25 4.01 -21.05
C TYR A 49 -4.44 3.86 -22.35
N SER A 50 -3.13 3.64 -22.22
CA SER A 50 -2.21 3.60 -23.35
C SER A 50 -2.35 2.35 -24.21
N PHE A 51 -2.59 1.19 -23.61
CA PHE A 51 -2.63 -0.12 -24.32
C PHE A 51 -4.04 -0.64 -24.59
N VAL A 52 -5.05 -0.13 -23.89
CA VAL A 52 -6.42 -0.61 -24.05
C VAL A 52 -7.33 0.56 -24.45
N ASN A 53 -7.95 1.25 -23.50
CA ASN A 53 -8.74 2.46 -23.74
C ASN A 53 -9.17 3.12 -22.41
N LEU A 54 -9.72 4.34 -22.49
CA LEU A 54 -10.21 5.12 -21.35
C LEU A 54 -11.42 4.47 -20.65
N GLN A 55 -12.27 3.76 -21.39
CA GLN A 55 -13.44 3.11 -20.81
C GLN A 55 -13.05 2.01 -19.83
N ILE A 56 -12.06 1.20 -20.19
CA ILE A 56 -11.54 0.14 -19.31
C ILE A 56 -10.82 0.73 -18.09
N VAL A 57 -10.18 1.90 -18.21
CA VAL A 57 -9.64 2.62 -17.03
C VAL A 57 -10.75 2.93 -16.03
N ALA A 58 -11.91 3.42 -16.52
CA ALA A 58 -13.03 3.72 -15.65
C ALA A 58 -13.63 2.44 -15.01
N PHE A 59 -13.75 1.36 -15.77
CA PHE A 59 -14.24 0.08 -15.25
C PHE A 59 -13.30 -0.48 -14.18
N TYR A 60 -11.99 -0.53 -14.45
CA TYR A 60 -10.99 -0.95 -13.49
C TYR A 60 -10.96 -0.03 -12.25
N GLY A 61 -11.16 1.27 -12.45
CA GLY A 61 -11.30 2.25 -11.36
C GLY A 61 -12.42 1.90 -10.37
N ASN A 62 -13.55 1.33 -10.84
CA ASN A 62 -14.63 0.89 -9.96
C ASN A 62 -14.19 -0.27 -9.06
N TYR A 63 -13.44 -1.25 -9.61
CA TYR A 63 -12.87 -2.35 -8.84
C TYR A 63 -11.90 -1.83 -7.78
N THR A 64 -10.98 -0.95 -8.17
CA THR A 64 -9.96 -0.43 -7.25
C THR A 64 -10.55 0.48 -6.17
N ILE A 65 -11.52 1.35 -6.49
CA ILE A 65 -12.16 2.20 -5.48
C ILE A 65 -12.80 1.36 -4.38
N ILE A 66 -13.53 0.29 -4.74
CA ILE A 66 -14.19 -0.57 -3.77
C ILE A 66 -13.14 -1.30 -2.92
N THR A 67 -12.18 -1.95 -3.56
CA THR A 67 -11.14 -2.71 -2.86
C THR A 67 -10.26 -1.83 -1.98
N ASP A 68 -9.89 -0.63 -2.44
CA ASP A 68 -9.08 0.32 -1.69
C ASP A 68 -9.81 0.87 -0.47
N LYS A 69 -11.11 1.17 -0.59
CA LYS A 69 -11.90 1.65 0.56
C LYS A 69 -12.08 0.56 1.61
N LEU A 70 -12.33 -0.67 1.18
CA LEU A 70 -12.37 -1.82 2.08
C LEU A 70 -11.01 -2.07 2.72
N ALA A 71 -9.92 -2.03 1.95
CA ALA A 71 -8.57 -2.17 2.45
C ALA A 71 -8.20 -1.06 3.46
N GLN A 72 -8.54 0.19 3.16
CA GLN A 72 -8.31 1.32 4.07
C GLN A 72 -9.05 1.14 5.40
N PHE A 73 -10.30 0.69 5.35
CA PHE A 73 -11.09 0.42 6.55
C PHE A 73 -10.42 -0.66 7.42
N VAL A 74 -10.08 -1.81 6.84
CA VAL A 74 -9.44 -2.92 7.57
C VAL A 74 -8.06 -2.54 8.09
N ASN A 75 -7.24 -1.87 7.26
CA ASN A 75 -5.91 -1.44 7.67
C ASN A 75 -5.95 -0.45 8.84
N SER A 76 -6.97 0.41 8.95
CA SER A 76 -7.10 1.32 10.09
C SER A 76 -7.15 0.59 11.44
N PHE A 77 -7.76 -0.60 11.49
CA PHE A 77 -7.75 -1.46 12.67
C PHE A 77 -6.40 -2.17 12.87
N LEU A 78 -5.87 -2.75 11.79
CA LEU A 78 -4.61 -3.52 11.85
C LEU A 78 -3.40 -2.64 12.20
N GLU A 79 -3.39 -1.38 11.76
CA GLU A 79 -2.31 -0.42 12.02
C GLU A 79 -2.38 0.25 13.39
N SER A 80 -3.49 0.09 14.12
CA SER A 80 -3.62 0.62 15.49
C SER A 80 -2.54 0.08 16.45
N SER A 81 -1.98 -1.10 16.17
CA SER A 81 -0.91 -1.72 16.95
C SER A 81 0.50 -1.13 16.70
N GLN A 82 0.68 -0.19 15.75
CA GLN A 82 1.98 0.34 15.37
C GLN A 82 2.77 0.95 16.54
N ALA A 83 2.10 1.70 17.40
CA ALA A 83 2.74 2.31 18.58
C ALA A 83 3.22 1.24 19.59
N SER A 84 2.43 0.19 19.79
CA SER A 84 2.78 -0.93 20.67
C SER A 84 3.99 -1.69 20.16
N ILE A 85 4.08 -1.91 18.84
CA ILE A 85 5.25 -2.52 18.20
C ILE A 85 6.50 -1.68 18.46
N GLY A 86 6.43 -0.34 18.26
CA GLY A 86 7.55 0.56 18.50
C GLY A 86 8.03 0.52 19.96
N ASN A 87 7.12 0.53 20.93
CA ASN A 87 7.46 0.44 22.35
C ASN A 87 8.13 -0.91 22.69
N LEU A 88 7.59 -2.01 22.18
CA LEU A 88 8.15 -3.35 22.43
C LEU A 88 9.56 -3.51 21.84
N ILE A 89 9.80 -2.91 20.67
CA ILE A 89 11.13 -2.88 20.04
C ILE A 89 12.09 -2.07 20.91
N ALA A 90 11.66 -0.93 21.47
CA ALA A 90 12.47 -0.10 22.36
C ALA A 90 12.81 -0.82 23.68
N GLU A 91 11.93 -1.70 24.20
CA GLU A 91 12.22 -2.56 25.35
C GLU A 91 13.31 -3.61 25.07
N GLY A 92 13.55 -3.97 23.81
CA GLY A 92 14.60 -4.88 23.40
C GLY A 92 14.37 -6.36 23.71
N ASN A 93 13.16 -6.77 24.11
CA ASN A 93 12.84 -8.16 24.43
C ASN A 93 12.56 -8.97 23.14
N ARG A 94 13.61 -9.60 22.61
CA ARG A 94 13.56 -10.37 21.35
C ARG A 94 12.47 -11.46 21.34
N THR A 95 12.27 -12.17 22.42
CA THR A 95 11.27 -13.25 22.49
C THR A 95 9.86 -12.69 22.32
N LYS A 96 9.52 -11.62 23.03
CA LYS A 96 8.22 -10.96 22.91
C LYS A 96 8.02 -10.33 21.52
N ILE A 97 9.06 -9.77 20.94
CA ILE A 97 9.02 -9.18 19.60
C ILE A 97 8.70 -10.27 18.55
N LEU A 98 9.39 -11.42 18.61
CA LEU A 98 9.14 -12.53 17.70
C LEU A 98 7.73 -13.13 17.89
N GLN A 99 7.28 -13.28 19.13
CA GLN A 99 5.94 -13.76 19.41
C GLN A 99 4.90 -12.81 18.80
N LEU A 100 4.98 -11.51 19.09
CA LEU A 100 4.05 -10.51 18.54
C LEU A 100 4.11 -10.46 17.01
N PHE A 101 5.31 -10.61 16.42
CA PHE A 101 5.45 -10.66 14.96
C PHE A 101 4.62 -11.80 14.35
N TRP A 102 4.74 -13.01 14.88
CA TRP A 102 3.99 -14.15 14.36
C TRP A 102 2.49 -14.05 14.65
N GLU A 103 2.10 -13.54 15.80
CA GLU A 103 0.69 -13.30 16.13
C GLU A 103 0.04 -12.31 15.16
N LEU A 104 0.68 -11.16 14.92
CA LEU A 104 0.19 -10.15 13.98
C LEU A 104 0.22 -10.66 12.53
N LEU A 105 1.23 -11.40 12.14
CA LEU A 105 1.33 -11.97 10.81
C LEU A 105 0.19 -12.98 10.57
N ASN A 106 -0.04 -13.90 11.51
CA ASN A 106 -1.13 -14.87 11.43
C ASN A 106 -2.50 -14.18 11.37
N MET A 107 -2.70 -13.14 12.20
CA MET A 107 -3.93 -12.34 12.18
C MET A 107 -4.12 -11.68 10.80
N ARG A 108 -3.07 -11.11 10.21
CA ARG A 108 -3.14 -10.49 8.88
C ARG A 108 -3.41 -11.49 7.77
N TYR A 109 -2.83 -12.68 7.84
CA TYR A 109 -3.14 -13.76 6.89
C TYR A 109 -4.60 -14.20 6.99
N PHE A 110 -5.12 -14.37 8.21
CA PHE A 110 -6.50 -14.73 8.43
C PHE A 110 -7.47 -13.65 7.92
N VAL A 111 -7.26 -12.40 8.34
CA VAL A 111 -8.08 -11.26 7.90
C VAL A 111 -7.96 -11.07 6.40
N GLY A 112 -6.74 -11.09 5.85
CA GLY A 112 -6.50 -10.97 4.42
C GLY A 112 -7.19 -12.07 3.61
N GLY A 113 -7.16 -13.32 4.10
CA GLY A 113 -7.86 -14.45 3.48
C GLY A 113 -9.38 -14.25 3.46
N VAL A 114 -9.97 -13.92 4.60
CA VAL A 114 -11.42 -13.68 4.72
C VAL A 114 -11.87 -12.54 3.81
N PHE A 115 -11.14 -11.40 3.83
CA PHE A 115 -11.50 -10.25 3.00
C PHE A 115 -11.31 -10.52 1.50
N SER A 116 -10.20 -11.14 1.11
CA SER A 116 -9.97 -11.49 -0.29
C SER A 116 -11.02 -12.46 -0.81
N PHE A 117 -11.41 -13.45 -0.01
CA PHE A 117 -12.49 -14.37 -0.37
C PHE A 117 -13.85 -13.66 -0.46
N SER A 118 -14.14 -12.74 0.48
CA SER A 118 -15.36 -11.94 0.42
C SER A 118 -15.40 -11.04 -0.82
N ILE A 119 -14.29 -10.39 -1.16
CA ILE A 119 -14.16 -9.58 -2.38
C ILE A 119 -14.37 -10.46 -3.62
N PHE A 120 -13.76 -11.64 -3.65
CA PHE A 120 -13.91 -12.58 -4.76
C PHE A 120 -15.38 -12.94 -5.05
N ILE A 121 -16.18 -13.17 -4.02
CA ILE A 121 -17.59 -13.56 -4.19
C ILE A 121 -18.50 -12.34 -4.42
N LEU A 122 -18.23 -11.22 -3.76
CA LEU A 122 -19.20 -10.12 -3.67
C LEU A 122 -18.93 -8.95 -4.62
N LEU A 123 -17.71 -8.80 -5.15
CA LEU A 123 -17.31 -7.61 -5.91
C LEU A 123 -18.10 -7.48 -7.22
N GLU A 124 -18.14 -8.52 -8.03
CA GLU A 124 -18.88 -8.48 -9.31
C GLU A 124 -20.40 -8.39 -9.14
N PRO A 125 -21.05 -9.18 -8.26
CA PRO A 125 -22.46 -8.98 -7.95
C PRO A 125 -22.77 -7.55 -7.48
N PHE A 126 -21.92 -6.98 -6.64
CA PHE A 126 -22.08 -5.60 -6.17
C PHE A 126 -21.99 -4.60 -7.32
N ILE A 127 -20.96 -4.71 -8.18
CA ILE A 127 -20.79 -3.84 -9.36
C ILE A 127 -21.99 -3.99 -10.30
N SER A 128 -22.46 -5.22 -10.54
CA SER A 128 -23.61 -5.49 -11.41
C SER A 128 -24.90 -4.81 -10.91
N ILE A 129 -25.15 -4.80 -9.60
CA ILE A 129 -26.32 -4.16 -8.99
C ILE A 129 -26.17 -2.64 -8.96
N TRP A 130 -24.96 -2.13 -8.70
CA TRP A 130 -24.72 -0.70 -8.50
C TRP A 130 -24.57 0.07 -9.81
N LEU A 131 -23.81 -0.48 -10.77
CA LEU A 131 -23.44 0.22 -12.01
C LEU A 131 -24.07 -0.42 -13.25
N GLY A 132 -24.32 -1.72 -13.22
CA GLY A 132 -24.79 -2.51 -14.34
C GLY A 132 -23.82 -3.60 -14.77
N HIS A 133 -24.35 -4.58 -15.50
CA HIS A 133 -23.59 -5.76 -15.92
C HIS A 133 -22.47 -5.42 -16.94
N GLU A 134 -22.64 -4.35 -17.69
CA GLU A 134 -21.67 -3.85 -18.67
C GLU A 134 -20.35 -3.37 -18.05
N TYR A 135 -20.31 -3.12 -16.73
CA TYR A 135 -19.11 -2.68 -16.01
C TYR A 135 -18.27 -3.86 -15.50
N ILE A 136 -18.72 -5.11 -15.71
CA ILE A 136 -17.98 -6.31 -15.31
C ILE A 136 -16.82 -6.52 -16.26
N LEU A 137 -15.62 -6.67 -15.69
CA LEU A 137 -14.38 -6.97 -16.40
C LEU A 137 -14.23 -8.49 -16.60
N PRO A 138 -13.32 -8.92 -17.50
CA PRO A 138 -13.02 -10.35 -17.65
C PRO A 138 -12.62 -10.99 -16.32
N GLU A 139 -13.06 -12.22 -16.07
CA GLU A 139 -12.88 -12.95 -14.80
C GLU A 139 -11.42 -13.01 -14.31
N ILE A 140 -10.47 -13.09 -15.24
CA ILE A 140 -9.04 -13.05 -14.91
C ILE A 140 -8.63 -11.78 -14.17
N VAL A 141 -9.29 -10.65 -14.44
CA VAL A 141 -9.03 -9.37 -13.76
C VAL A 141 -9.46 -9.44 -12.30
N LEU A 142 -10.62 -10.07 -12.03
CA LEU A 142 -11.08 -10.31 -10.67
C LEU A 142 -10.04 -11.13 -9.87
N TYR A 143 -9.53 -12.23 -10.44
CA TYR A 143 -8.49 -13.05 -9.81
C TYR A 143 -7.23 -12.22 -9.48
N LEU A 144 -6.76 -11.40 -10.42
CA LEU A 144 -5.58 -10.57 -10.23
C LEU A 144 -5.80 -9.49 -9.17
N VAL A 145 -6.97 -8.83 -9.16
CA VAL A 145 -7.34 -7.84 -8.14
C VAL A 145 -7.38 -8.48 -6.75
N VAL A 146 -8.04 -9.63 -6.62
CA VAL A 146 -8.13 -10.37 -5.34
C VAL A 146 -6.76 -10.81 -4.84
N LEU A 147 -5.91 -11.31 -5.74
CA LEU A 147 -4.53 -11.69 -5.43
C LEU A 147 -3.71 -10.49 -4.93
N ASN A 148 -3.81 -9.34 -5.61
CA ASN A 148 -3.15 -8.10 -5.19
C ASN A 148 -3.61 -7.65 -3.80
N VAL A 149 -4.91 -7.71 -3.53
CA VAL A 149 -5.48 -7.39 -2.22
C VAL A 149 -4.90 -8.30 -1.15
N PHE A 150 -4.88 -9.61 -1.37
CA PHE A 150 -4.33 -10.58 -0.43
C PHE A 150 -2.85 -10.34 -0.13
N ILE A 151 -2.04 -10.14 -1.17
CA ILE A 151 -0.60 -9.84 -1.02
C ILE A 151 -0.40 -8.54 -0.22
N SER A 152 -1.20 -7.51 -0.49
CA SER A 152 -1.12 -6.23 0.21
C SER A 152 -1.40 -6.36 1.71
N TYR A 153 -2.40 -7.15 2.11
CA TYR A 153 -2.70 -7.40 3.51
C TYR A 153 -1.57 -8.16 4.22
N THR A 154 -1.04 -9.20 3.60
CA THR A 154 0.03 -10.01 4.19
C THR A 154 1.34 -9.25 4.30
N ARG A 155 1.72 -8.49 3.27
CA ARG A 155 2.92 -7.62 3.26
C ARG A 155 2.87 -6.54 4.35
N GLY A 156 1.70 -6.01 4.67
CA GLY A 156 1.53 -4.96 5.67
C GLY A 156 2.06 -5.32 7.05
N GLY A 157 2.00 -6.59 7.47
CA GLY A 157 2.55 -7.05 8.75
C GLY A 157 4.07 -6.89 8.84
N VAL A 158 4.77 -7.29 7.80
CA VAL A 158 6.24 -7.15 7.72
C VAL A 158 6.64 -5.67 7.72
N MET A 159 5.92 -4.84 6.97
CA MET A 159 6.17 -3.40 6.89
C MET A 159 6.01 -2.69 8.23
N GLN A 160 5.04 -3.10 9.07
CA GLN A 160 4.87 -2.52 10.40
C GLN A 160 6.12 -2.71 11.28
N PHE A 161 6.74 -3.89 11.26
CA PHE A 161 7.97 -4.15 12.00
C PHE A 161 9.17 -3.44 11.41
N LEU A 162 9.31 -3.37 10.09
CA LEU A 162 10.36 -2.58 9.43
C LEU A 162 10.29 -1.11 9.84
N PHE A 163 9.11 -0.52 9.86
CA PHE A 163 8.90 0.85 10.33
C PHE A 163 9.16 0.99 11.85
N GLY A 164 8.76 -0.01 12.64
CA GLY A 164 9.04 -0.04 14.08
C GLY A 164 10.54 -0.05 14.40
N TYR A 165 11.34 -0.74 13.60
CA TYR A 165 12.81 -0.75 13.70
C TYR A 165 13.47 0.50 13.09
N GLY A 166 12.71 1.42 12.50
CA GLY A 166 13.28 2.58 11.82
C GLY A 166 14.09 2.22 10.57
N MET A 167 13.84 1.07 9.97
CA MET A 167 14.53 0.57 8.78
C MET A 167 14.01 1.23 7.50
N PHE A 168 14.22 2.54 7.39
CA PHE A 168 13.83 3.32 6.20
C PHE A 168 14.94 3.41 5.15
N SER A 169 16.09 2.79 5.41
CA SER A 169 17.30 2.94 4.59
C SER A 169 17.26 2.20 3.26
N ASP A 170 16.34 1.28 3.11
CA ASP A 170 16.21 0.51 1.86
C ASP A 170 15.43 1.29 0.80
N ILE A 171 16.12 2.25 0.18
CA ILE A 171 15.59 3.06 -0.93
C ILE A 171 15.65 2.28 -2.24
N TRP A 172 16.59 1.35 -2.36
CA TRP A 172 16.83 0.63 -3.61
C TRP A 172 15.75 -0.39 -3.93
N ALA A 173 15.18 -1.05 -2.90
CA ALA A 173 14.13 -2.04 -3.12
C ALA A 173 12.87 -1.41 -3.77
N PRO A 174 12.28 -0.31 -3.26
CA PRO A 174 11.16 0.35 -3.93
C PRO A 174 11.49 0.86 -5.34
N LEU A 175 12.71 1.33 -5.58
CA LEU A 175 13.12 1.79 -6.90
C LEU A 175 13.27 0.61 -7.88
N ALA A 176 13.89 -0.48 -7.46
CA ALA A 176 13.99 -1.70 -8.26
C ALA A 176 12.60 -2.29 -8.54
N GLU A 177 11.70 -2.28 -7.55
CA GLU A 177 10.31 -2.71 -7.69
C GLU A 177 9.58 -1.90 -8.78
N ILE A 178 9.73 -0.57 -8.82
CA ILE A 178 9.17 0.26 -9.89
C ILE A 178 9.69 -0.14 -11.26
N VAL A 179 11.02 -0.27 -11.40
CA VAL A 179 11.64 -0.58 -12.70
C VAL A 179 11.17 -1.95 -13.18
N ILE A 180 11.17 -2.95 -12.31
CA ILE A 180 10.73 -4.31 -12.67
C ILE A 180 9.24 -4.30 -13.01
N ASN A 181 8.40 -3.72 -12.15
CA ASN A 181 6.95 -3.65 -12.35
C ASN A 181 6.61 -2.95 -13.67
N LEU A 182 7.20 -1.77 -13.91
CA LEU A 182 6.95 -1.02 -15.14
C LEU A 182 7.40 -1.79 -16.38
N SER A 183 8.57 -2.42 -16.34
CA SER A 183 9.10 -3.20 -17.47
C SER A 183 8.21 -4.40 -17.77
N VAL A 184 7.81 -5.15 -16.76
CA VAL A 184 6.93 -6.31 -16.90
C VAL A 184 5.54 -5.87 -17.36
N ALA A 185 4.97 -4.83 -16.75
CA ALA A 185 3.64 -4.32 -17.12
C ALA A 185 3.58 -3.81 -18.56
N ILE A 186 4.64 -3.15 -19.07
CA ILE A 186 4.73 -2.72 -20.46
C ILE A 186 4.84 -3.95 -21.38
N ALA A 187 5.75 -4.89 -21.10
CA ALA A 187 5.97 -6.07 -21.93
C ALA A 187 4.73 -6.99 -21.99
N CYS A 188 4.13 -7.24 -20.84
CA CYS A 188 2.93 -8.08 -20.72
C CYS A 188 1.66 -7.35 -21.19
N GLY A 189 1.55 -6.05 -20.89
CA GLY A 189 0.42 -5.23 -21.33
C GLY A 189 0.34 -5.10 -22.85
N ALA A 190 1.48 -4.97 -23.54
CA ALA A 190 1.52 -4.97 -25.01
C ALA A 190 1.06 -6.31 -25.63
N LYS A 191 1.21 -7.43 -24.90
CA LYS A 191 0.85 -8.78 -25.40
C LYS A 191 -0.54 -9.24 -24.98
N TRP A 192 -0.93 -8.96 -23.74
CA TRP A 192 -2.16 -9.49 -23.12
C TRP A 192 -3.17 -8.41 -22.72
N GLY A 193 -2.87 -7.12 -22.99
CA GLY A 193 -3.73 -6.01 -22.62
C GLY A 193 -3.91 -5.87 -21.11
N LEU A 194 -5.15 -5.67 -20.65
CA LEU A 194 -5.46 -5.42 -19.24
C LEU A 194 -4.91 -6.47 -18.27
N PRO A 195 -5.07 -7.79 -18.48
CA PRO A 195 -4.50 -8.80 -17.58
C PRO A 195 -2.97 -8.76 -17.50
N GLY A 196 -2.29 -8.32 -18.55
CA GLY A 196 -0.83 -8.21 -18.56
C GLY A 196 -0.28 -6.99 -17.83
N ILE A 197 -1.12 -6.00 -17.55
CA ILE A 197 -0.75 -4.79 -16.82
C ILE A 197 -0.88 -5.00 -15.30
N LEU A 198 -1.78 -5.85 -14.86
CA LEU A 198 -2.11 -6.14 -13.46
C LEU A 198 -1.26 -7.25 -12.88
#